data_e2a3739263ecbd06fc5b9e6c5ffcfea3
#
_entry.id   e2a3739263ecbd06fc5b9e6c5ffcfea3
#
_cell.length_a   1.000
_cell.length_b   1.000
_cell.length_c   1.000
_cell.angle_alpha   90.00
_cell.angle_beta   90.00
_cell.angle_gamma   90.00
#
_symmetry.space_group_name_H-M   'P 1'
#
loop_
_entity.id
_entity.type
_entity.pdbx_description
1 polymer ?
#
loop_
_entity_poly.entity_id
_entity_poly.type
_entity_poly.pdbx_seq_one_letter_code
_entity_poly.pdbx_strand_id
1 'polypeptide(L)'
;KQALPYVRCVGESWPLTLDRARIEAETLIIHGQYCPQHTVKVLHHDAELAVMVQEDLSDHQIWRSELVQGNDYPQAASQLGEYLAQTLFHTSDFYQNAQTKKAEVSRFTNPELCQITEDLFFTDPYVDHERNNVDPLLLPEVTALRADKPLRLAVAALKHRFLTKAEALLHGDIHSGSIFVAEGKLKAIDAEFGYYGP
;
A
#
# COMPACT_ATOMS: atom_id res chain seq x y z
N LYS A 1 -6.98 14.89 5.81
CA LYS A 1 -7.21 14.13 4.59
C LYS A 1 -8.69 13.73 4.52
N GLN A 2 -9.30 13.80 3.32
CA GLN A 2 -10.66 13.33 3.06
C GLN A 2 -10.66 12.39 1.85
N ALA A 3 -11.32 11.25 1.95
CA ALA A 3 -11.52 10.37 0.81
C ALA A 3 -12.60 10.93 -0.12
N LEU A 4 -12.35 10.88 -1.43
CA LEU A 4 -13.33 11.19 -2.47
C LEU A 4 -13.91 9.88 -3.03
N PRO A 5 -15.15 9.86 -3.56
CA PRO A 5 -15.76 8.64 -4.09
C PRO A 5 -15.19 8.22 -5.46
N TYR A 6 -13.99 8.65 -5.79
CA TYR A 6 -13.31 8.35 -7.06
C TYR A 6 -11.79 8.53 -6.92
N VAL A 7 -11.02 8.01 -7.88
CA VAL A 7 -9.57 8.24 -8.00
C VAL A 7 -9.32 9.67 -8.45
N ARG A 8 -8.68 10.48 -7.60
CA ARG A 8 -8.50 11.92 -7.84
C ARG A 8 -7.81 12.26 -9.16
N CYS A 9 -6.81 11.49 -9.57
CA CYS A 9 -6.05 11.73 -10.81
C CYS A 9 -6.76 11.24 -12.08
N VAL A 10 -7.81 10.40 -11.95
CA VAL A 10 -8.58 9.85 -13.07
C VAL A 10 -9.97 10.50 -13.17
N GLY A 11 -10.51 10.94 -12.02
CA GLY A 11 -11.85 11.53 -11.94
C GLY A 11 -12.97 10.51 -11.70
N GLU A 12 -14.22 10.94 -11.90
CA GLU A 12 -15.43 10.15 -11.61
C GLU A 12 -15.58 8.87 -12.44
N SER A 13 -14.80 8.72 -13.52
CA SER A 13 -14.78 7.50 -14.33
C SER A 13 -14.18 6.30 -13.62
N TRP A 14 -13.47 6.51 -12.52
CA TRP A 14 -12.96 5.44 -11.65
C TRP A 14 -13.50 5.60 -10.23
N PRO A 15 -14.69 5.06 -9.95
CA PRO A 15 -15.29 5.14 -8.62
C PRO A 15 -14.49 4.34 -7.59
N LEU A 16 -14.43 4.86 -6.36
CA LEU A 16 -13.82 4.20 -5.21
C LEU A 16 -14.74 4.30 -3.99
N THR A 17 -14.69 3.29 -3.14
CA THR A 17 -15.40 3.31 -1.88
C THR A 17 -14.85 4.39 -0.92
N LEU A 18 -15.74 5.03 -0.16
CA LEU A 18 -15.34 5.93 0.93
C LEU A 18 -14.79 5.16 2.13
N ASP A 19 -15.10 3.85 2.25
CA ASP A 19 -14.61 2.98 3.33
C ASP A 19 -13.08 2.85 3.35
N ARG A 20 -12.40 3.15 2.24
CA ARG A 20 -10.94 3.24 2.19
C ARG A 20 -10.36 4.24 3.21
N ALA A 21 -11.11 5.30 3.59
CA ALA A 21 -10.68 6.22 4.66
C ALA A 21 -10.67 5.55 6.03
N ARG A 22 -11.65 4.67 6.31
CA ARG A 22 -11.66 3.83 7.51
C ARG A 22 -10.50 2.85 7.50
N ILE A 23 -10.32 2.13 6.39
CA ILE A 23 -9.21 1.16 6.22
C ILE A 23 -7.86 1.86 6.47
N GLU A 24 -7.63 3.02 5.85
CA GLU A 24 -6.41 3.79 6.06
C GLU A 24 -6.20 4.16 7.53
N ALA A 25 -7.20 4.81 8.14
CA ALA A 25 -7.09 5.26 9.52
C ALA A 25 -6.83 4.10 10.49
N GLU A 26 -7.56 3.01 10.35
CA GLU A 26 -7.46 1.84 11.22
C GLU A 26 -6.14 1.08 11.01
N THR A 27 -5.66 0.95 9.77
CA THR A 27 -4.34 0.37 9.46
C THR A 27 -3.24 1.19 10.13
N LEU A 28 -3.25 2.52 9.94
CA LEU A 28 -2.25 3.41 10.56
C LEU A 28 -2.33 3.40 12.09
N ILE A 29 -3.51 3.31 12.69
CA ILE A 29 -3.67 3.18 14.14
C ILE A 29 -3.04 1.89 14.64
N ILE A 30 -3.30 0.74 14.00
CA ILE A 30 -2.72 -0.56 14.39
C ILE A 30 -1.21 -0.55 14.18
N HIS A 31 -0.73 -0.10 13.03
CA HIS A 31 0.70 -0.01 12.76
C HIS A 31 1.41 0.94 13.74
N GLY A 32 0.76 2.06 14.10
CA GLY A 32 1.28 3.02 15.07
C GLY A 32 1.36 2.48 16.50
N GLN A 33 0.60 1.43 16.86
CA GLN A 33 0.76 0.73 18.15
C GLN A 33 2.09 -0.02 18.24
N TYR A 34 2.56 -0.57 17.12
CA TYR A 34 3.76 -1.41 17.08
C TYR A 34 5.02 -0.68 16.59
N CYS A 35 4.84 0.36 15.77
CA CYS A 35 5.94 1.13 15.21
C CYS A 35 5.61 2.64 15.14
N PRO A 36 5.39 3.30 16.29
CA PRO A 36 4.94 4.70 16.32
C PRO A 36 5.97 5.68 15.75
N GLN A 37 7.27 5.33 15.82
CA GLN A 37 8.34 6.17 15.28
C GLN A 37 8.30 6.28 13.75
N HIS A 38 7.81 5.25 13.06
CA HIS A 38 7.78 5.17 11.59
C HIS A 38 6.37 5.16 10.98
N THR A 39 5.34 5.32 11.80
CA THR A 39 3.95 5.44 11.34
C THR A 39 3.43 6.85 11.60
N VAL A 40 2.74 7.46 10.64
CA VAL A 40 2.06 8.72 10.87
C VAL A 40 0.97 8.55 11.94
N LYS A 41 0.92 9.45 12.90
CA LYS A 41 -0.09 9.38 13.97
C LYS A 41 -1.45 9.87 13.48
N VAL A 42 -2.48 9.05 13.61
CA VAL A 42 -3.88 9.44 13.42
C VAL A 42 -4.36 10.12 14.70
N LEU A 43 -4.82 11.36 14.59
CA LEU A 43 -5.32 12.16 15.71
C LEU A 43 -6.84 12.06 15.85
N HIS A 44 -7.54 11.97 14.74
CA HIS A 44 -8.99 11.82 14.67
C HIS A 44 -9.40 11.15 13.36
N HIS A 45 -10.48 10.39 13.41
CA HIS A 45 -11.07 9.77 12.22
C HIS A 45 -12.60 9.82 12.36
N ASP A 46 -13.26 10.26 11.29
CA ASP A 46 -14.72 10.26 11.15
C ASP A 46 -15.09 9.42 9.93
N ALA A 47 -15.71 8.26 10.17
CA ALA A 47 -16.06 7.31 9.12
C ALA A 47 -17.24 7.80 8.27
N GLU A 48 -18.21 8.56 8.84
CA GLU A 48 -19.35 9.06 8.09
C GLU A 48 -18.95 10.16 7.10
N LEU A 49 -18.05 11.04 7.53
CA LEU A 49 -17.50 12.10 6.67
C LEU A 49 -16.31 11.65 5.82
N ALA A 50 -15.84 10.42 6.02
CA ALA A 50 -14.62 9.86 5.38
C ALA A 50 -13.41 10.81 5.53
N VAL A 51 -13.24 11.38 6.75
CA VAL A 51 -12.20 12.36 7.08
C VAL A 51 -11.26 11.80 8.14
N MET A 52 -9.97 12.05 7.96
CA MET A 52 -8.94 11.72 8.94
C MET A 52 -8.06 12.95 9.20
N VAL A 53 -7.76 13.19 10.48
CA VAL A 53 -6.77 14.18 10.94
C VAL A 53 -5.54 13.42 11.39
N GLN A 54 -4.38 13.78 10.83
CA GLN A 54 -3.08 13.19 11.13
C GLN A 54 -2.16 14.21 11.80
N GLU A 55 -1.06 13.75 12.39
CA GLU A 55 0.03 14.64 12.80
C GLU A 55 0.54 15.45 11.61
N ASP A 56 1.02 16.65 11.91
CA ASP A 56 1.66 17.51 10.92
C ASP A 56 3.05 16.96 10.54
N LEU A 57 3.27 16.80 9.25
CA LEU A 57 4.54 16.36 8.67
C LEU A 57 5.18 17.47 7.81
N SER A 58 4.90 18.73 8.11
CA SER A 58 5.46 19.87 7.36
C SER A 58 6.99 19.98 7.43
N ASP A 59 7.61 19.34 8.41
CA ASP A 59 9.08 19.19 8.56
C ASP A 59 9.66 18.01 7.75
N HIS A 60 8.84 17.23 7.09
CA HIS A 60 9.24 16.10 6.26
C HIS A 60 9.03 16.40 4.77
N GLN A 61 9.72 15.65 3.90
CA GLN A 61 9.57 15.68 2.44
C GLN A 61 9.09 14.33 1.93
N ILE A 62 8.40 14.32 0.78
CA ILE A 62 8.05 13.06 0.11
C ILE A 62 9.34 12.41 -0.42
N TRP A 63 9.65 11.19 0.01
CA TRP A 63 10.90 10.51 -0.35
C TRP A 63 11.12 10.41 -1.86
N ARG A 64 10.06 10.20 -2.66
CA ARG A 64 10.16 10.20 -4.12
C ARG A 64 10.71 11.51 -4.67
N SER A 65 10.25 12.64 -4.16
CA SER A 65 10.73 13.96 -4.60
C SER A 65 12.20 14.16 -4.28
N GLU A 66 12.64 13.70 -3.10
CA GLU A 66 14.03 13.75 -2.67
C GLU A 66 14.94 12.87 -3.53
N LEU A 67 14.50 11.63 -3.82
CA LEU A 67 15.24 10.73 -4.71
C LEU A 67 15.41 11.30 -6.14
N VAL A 68 14.37 11.95 -6.68
CA VAL A 68 14.44 12.60 -8.00
C VAL A 68 15.43 13.77 -7.98
N GLN A 69 15.57 14.47 -6.87
CA GLN A 69 16.53 15.56 -6.69
C GLN A 69 17.97 15.05 -6.40
N GLY A 70 18.13 13.75 -6.17
CA GLY A 70 19.42 13.14 -5.83
C GLY A 70 19.80 13.29 -4.37
N ASN A 71 18.85 13.63 -3.50
CA ASN A 71 19.08 13.71 -2.06
C ASN A 71 19.13 12.31 -1.45
N ASP A 72 20.08 12.08 -0.54
CA ASP A 72 20.31 10.80 0.11
C ASP A 72 19.79 10.82 1.56
N TYR A 73 19.12 9.72 1.92
CA TYR A 73 18.62 9.44 3.28
C TYR A 73 19.13 8.06 3.71
N PRO A 74 20.38 7.93 4.16
CA PRO A 74 21.04 6.63 4.37
C PRO A 74 20.31 5.69 5.33
N GLN A 75 19.53 6.25 6.26
CA GLN A 75 18.79 5.48 7.26
C GLN A 75 17.39 5.04 6.77
N ALA A 76 16.88 5.61 5.68
CA ALA A 76 15.49 5.38 5.25
C ALA A 76 15.21 3.90 4.97
N ALA A 77 16.12 3.18 4.34
CA ALA A 77 15.94 1.76 4.05
C ALA A 77 15.87 0.90 5.33
N SER A 78 16.73 1.17 6.33
CA SER A 78 16.70 0.44 7.60
C SER A 78 15.46 0.78 8.44
N GLN A 79 15.04 2.04 8.45
CA GLN A 79 13.82 2.50 9.14
C GLN A 79 12.56 1.91 8.51
N LEU A 80 12.50 1.84 7.17
CA LEU A 80 11.41 1.15 6.47
C LEU A 80 11.42 -0.36 6.76
N GLY A 81 12.59 -0.98 6.82
CA GLY A 81 12.74 -2.39 7.22
C GLY A 81 12.23 -2.64 8.64
N GLU A 82 12.54 -1.73 9.58
CA GLU A 82 12.01 -1.78 10.96
C GLU A 82 10.48 -1.65 10.97
N TYR A 83 9.92 -0.66 10.24
CA TYR A 83 8.48 -0.50 10.11
C TYR A 83 7.80 -1.79 9.62
N LEU A 84 8.29 -2.37 8.53
CA LEU A 84 7.73 -3.61 7.98
C LEU A 84 7.88 -4.78 8.97
N ALA A 85 9.04 -4.95 9.58
CA ALA A 85 9.27 -6.04 10.53
C ALA A 85 8.32 -5.97 11.74
N GLN A 86 8.17 -4.77 12.34
CA GLN A 86 7.31 -4.58 13.51
C GLN A 86 5.83 -4.75 13.16
N THR A 87 5.36 -4.11 12.09
CA THR A 87 3.94 -4.13 11.73
C THR A 87 3.50 -5.50 11.23
N LEU A 88 4.28 -6.15 10.37
CA LEU A 88 3.94 -7.47 9.83
C LEU A 88 4.01 -8.56 10.90
N PHE A 89 5.05 -8.57 11.75
CA PHE A 89 5.16 -9.56 12.81
C PHE A 89 3.98 -9.49 13.80
N HIS A 90 3.70 -8.29 14.32
CA HIS A 90 2.69 -8.13 15.37
C HIS A 90 1.24 -8.28 14.89
N THR A 91 1.00 -8.22 13.59
CA THR A 91 -0.32 -8.49 12.99
C THR A 91 -0.44 -9.91 12.39
N SER A 92 0.63 -10.72 12.46
CA SER A 92 0.70 -12.06 11.89
C SER A 92 0.18 -13.16 12.82
N ASP A 93 0.05 -14.37 12.26
CA ASP A 93 -0.24 -15.60 13.00
C ASP A 93 0.85 -16.00 14.01
N PHE A 94 2.05 -15.44 13.89
CA PHE A 94 3.14 -15.67 14.87
C PHE A 94 2.91 -14.92 16.18
N TYR A 95 2.11 -13.87 16.17
CA TYR A 95 1.86 -13.02 17.33
C TYR A 95 0.40 -13.05 17.80
N GLN A 96 -0.57 -12.95 16.89
CA GLN A 96 -1.98 -12.90 17.21
C GLN A 96 -2.57 -14.29 17.49
N ASN A 97 -3.51 -14.38 18.42
CA ASN A 97 -4.32 -15.59 18.56
C ASN A 97 -5.33 -15.71 17.41
N ALA A 98 -5.75 -16.94 17.13
CA ALA A 98 -6.59 -17.26 15.98
C ALA A 98 -7.96 -16.55 15.96
N GLN A 99 -8.54 -16.24 17.13
CA GLN A 99 -9.82 -15.57 17.21
C GLN A 99 -9.68 -14.09 16.84
N THR A 100 -8.70 -13.40 17.42
CA THR A 100 -8.36 -12.00 17.09
C THR A 100 -8.03 -11.87 15.61
N LYS A 101 -7.16 -12.75 15.09
CA LYS A 101 -6.77 -12.75 13.68
C LYS A 101 -7.96 -12.85 12.73
N LYS A 102 -8.90 -13.78 12.99
CA LYS A 102 -10.09 -13.94 12.14
C LYS A 102 -11.01 -12.72 12.17
N ALA A 103 -11.16 -12.07 13.33
CA ALA A 103 -11.93 -10.85 13.46
C ALA A 103 -11.30 -9.69 12.66
N GLU A 104 -9.97 -9.53 12.78
CA GLU A 104 -9.24 -8.51 12.04
C GLU A 104 -9.24 -8.77 10.52
N VAL A 105 -9.07 -10.00 10.06
CA VAL A 105 -9.20 -10.36 8.63
C VAL A 105 -10.56 -9.94 8.08
N SER A 106 -11.64 -10.18 8.83
CA SER A 106 -12.99 -9.74 8.43
C SER A 106 -13.14 -8.22 8.41
N ARG A 107 -12.53 -7.52 9.39
CA ARG A 107 -12.58 -6.06 9.51
C ARG A 107 -11.85 -5.35 8.39
N PHE A 108 -10.73 -5.89 7.94
CA PHE A 108 -9.90 -5.33 6.87
C PHE A 108 -10.19 -5.97 5.51
N THR A 109 -11.46 -6.17 5.19
CA THR A 109 -11.90 -6.55 3.85
C THR A 109 -11.92 -5.32 2.95
N ASN A 110 -11.11 -5.31 1.89
CA ASN A 110 -10.87 -4.13 1.03
C ASN A 110 -10.89 -4.51 -0.46
N PRO A 111 -12.05 -4.97 -0.98
CA PRO A 111 -12.11 -5.60 -2.31
C PRO A 111 -11.78 -4.63 -3.44
N GLU A 112 -12.21 -3.36 -3.38
CA GLU A 112 -12.02 -2.41 -4.47
C GLU A 112 -10.55 -2.03 -4.63
N LEU A 113 -9.82 -1.79 -3.53
CA LEU A 113 -8.40 -1.46 -3.58
C LEU A 113 -7.55 -2.70 -3.90
N CYS A 114 -7.91 -3.88 -3.37
CA CYS A 114 -7.28 -5.14 -3.76
C CYS A 114 -7.44 -5.39 -5.27
N GLN A 115 -8.63 -5.15 -5.85
CA GLN A 115 -8.86 -5.29 -7.29
C GLN A 115 -7.92 -4.40 -8.12
N ILE A 116 -7.62 -3.18 -7.67
CA ILE A 116 -6.65 -2.31 -8.34
C ILE A 116 -5.28 -2.97 -8.40
N THR A 117 -4.80 -3.52 -7.27
CA THR A 117 -3.51 -4.24 -7.23
C THR A 117 -3.54 -5.50 -8.11
N GLU A 118 -4.64 -6.27 -8.07
CA GLU A 118 -4.82 -7.47 -8.89
C GLU A 118 -4.74 -7.16 -10.38
N ASP A 119 -5.34 -6.06 -10.81
CA ASP A 119 -5.35 -5.64 -12.20
C ASP A 119 -4.04 -4.99 -12.62
N LEU A 120 -3.65 -3.90 -11.96
CA LEU A 120 -2.54 -3.05 -12.40
C LEU A 120 -1.16 -3.65 -12.11
N PHE A 121 -1.07 -4.58 -11.13
CA PHE A 121 0.19 -5.17 -10.72
C PHE A 121 0.37 -6.61 -11.23
N PHE A 122 -0.68 -7.45 -11.11
CA PHE A 122 -0.57 -8.88 -11.42
C PHE A 122 -1.20 -9.28 -12.75
N THR A 123 -1.91 -8.39 -13.47
CA THR A 123 -2.63 -8.76 -14.70
C THR A 123 -2.20 -7.93 -15.89
N ASP A 124 -2.50 -6.65 -15.89
CA ASP A 124 -2.37 -5.77 -17.07
C ASP A 124 -0.96 -5.71 -17.65
N PRO A 125 0.14 -5.65 -16.86
CA PRO A 125 1.48 -5.59 -17.43
C PRO A 125 1.85 -6.81 -18.29
N TYR A 126 1.21 -7.95 -18.03
CA TYR A 126 1.54 -9.25 -18.66
C TYR A 126 0.61 -9.63 -19.80
N VAL A 127 -0.32 -8.76 -20.17
CA VAL A 127 -1.24 -8.93 -21.29
C VAL A 127 -1.31 -7.65 -22.13
N ASP A 128 -1.89 -7.73 -23.31
CA ASP A 128 -2.22 -6.51 -24.07
C ASP A 128 -3.52 -5.92 -23.53
N HIS A 129 -3.42 -4.75 -22.88
CA HIS A 129 -4.53 -4.09 -22.23
C HIS A 129 -4.49 -2.58 -22.46
N GLU A 130 -5.64 -1.94 -22.65
CA GLU A 130 -5.77 -0.51 -22.94
C GLU A 130 -5.22 0.42 -21.84
N ARG A 131 -5.20 -0.04 -20.58
CA ARG A 131 -4.62 0.70 -19.45
C ARG A 131 -3.08 0.74 -19.45
N ASN A 132 -2.44 -0.09 -20.26
CA ASN A 132 -0.98 -0.13 -20.37
C ASN A 132 -0.47 1.07 -21.17
N ASN A 133 0.34 1.90 -20.52
CA ASN A 133 1.04 3.01 -21.18
C ASN A 133 2.49 2.60 -21.45
N VAL A 134 2.75 2.04 -22.63
CA VAL A 134 4.08 1.53 -23.02
C VAL A 134 4.73 2.53 -23.99
N ASP A 135 5.95 2.96 -23.67
CA ASP A 135 6.75 3.74 -24.61
C ASP A 135 7.00 2.90 -25.87
N PRO A 136 6.77 3.46 -27.10
CA PRO A 136 7.00 2.75 -28.34
C PRO A 136 8.40 2.13 -28.50
N LEU A 137 9.42 2.72 -27.90
CA LEU A 137 10.79 2.21 -27.90
C LEU A 137 10.94 0.90 -27.11
N LEU A 138 10.04 0.62 -26.17
CA LEU A 138 10.08 -0.57 -25.29
C LEU A 138 9.14 -1.70 -25.78
N LEU A 139 8.48 -1.53 -26.92
CA LEU A 139 7.54 -2.54 -27.43
C LEU A 139 8.18 -3.92 -27.66
N PRO A 140 9.44 -4.04 -28.17
CA PRO A 140 10.08 -5.34 -28.32
C PRO A 140 10.27 -6.07 -26.98
N GLU A 141 10.73 -5.37 -25.97
CA GLU A 141 10.99 -5.89 -24.61
C GLU A 141 9.68 -6.30 -23.94
N VAL A 142 8.65 -5.47 -24.04
CA VAL A 142 7.31 -5.77 -23.49
C VAL A 142 6.70 -6.98 -24.18
N THR A 143 6.87 -7.11 -25.52
CA THR A 143 6.42 -8.29 -26.26
C THR A 143 7.13 -9.55 -25.78
N ALA A 144 8.45 -9.50 -25.57
CA ALA A 144 9.23 -10.61 -25.04
C ALA A 144 8.79 -10.98 -23.62
N LEU A 145 8.58 -9.99 -22.74
CA LEU A 145 8.09 -10.20 -21.38
C LEU A 145 6.72 -10.87 -21.37
N ARG A 146 5.79 -10.42 -22.21
CA ARG A 146 4.44 -11.01 -22.30
C ARG A 146 4.44 -12.43 -22.88
N ALA A 147 5.45 -12.77 -23.69
CA ALA A 147 5.65 -14.12 -24.24
C ALA A 147 6.31 -15.08 -23.24
N ASP A 148 6.93 -14.58 -22.17
CA ASP A 148 7.66 -15.38 -21.17
C ASP A 148 6.67 -16.20 -20.32
N LYS A 149 6.49 -17.46 -20.66
CA LYS A 149 5.59 -18.38 -19.93
C LYS A 149 6.02 -18.64 -18.49
N PRO A 150 7.30 -18.93 -18.18
CA PRO A 150 7.79 -19.06 -16.80
C PRO A 150 7.46 -17.83 -15.94
N LEU A 151 7.72 -16.61 -16.43
CA LEU A 151 7.39 -15.38 -15.74
C LEU A 151 5.90 -15.27 -15.46
N ARG A 152 5.06 -15.50 -16.47
CA ARG A 152 3.59 -15.43 -16.32
C ARG A 152 3.05 -16.46 -15.30
N LEU A 153 3.63 -17.65 -15.24
CA LEU A 153 3.27 -18.64 -14.22
C LEU A 153 3.69 -18.20 -12.82
N ALA A 154 4.88 -17.61 -12.67
CA ALA A 154 5.33 -17.09 -11.39
C ALA A 154 4.43 -15.92 -10.90
N VAL A 155 4.05 -15.00 -11.79
CA VAL A 155 3.13 -13.91 -11.48
C VAL A 155 1.73 -14.42 -11.11
N ALA A 156 1.21 -15.43 -11.85
CA ALA A 156 -0.07 -16.05 -11.53
C ALA A 156 -0.04 -16.71 -10.14
N ALA A 157 1.07 -17.35 -9.76
CA ALA A 157 1.25 -17.92 -8.43
C ALA A 157 1.28 -16.82 -7.34
N LEU A 158 1.94 -15.69 -7.59
CA LEU A 158 1.94 -14.53 -6.68
C LEU A 158 0.53 -13.92 -6.56
N LYS A 159 -0.18 -13.75 -7.68
CA LYS A 159 -1.59 -13.30 -7.66
C LYS A 159 -2.47 -14.25 -6.84
N HIS A 160 -2.31 -15.56 -7.03
CA HIS A 160 -3.06 -16.55 -6.25
C HIS A 160 -2.75 -16.44 -4.74
N ARG A 161 -1.48 -16.23 -4.38
CA ARG A 161 -1.08 -15.99 -2.99
C ARG A 161 -1.72 -14.71 -2.44
N PHE A 162 -1.68 -13.62 -3.20
CA PHE A 162 -2.33 -12.33 -2.86
C PHE A 162 -3.82 -12.51 -2.56
N LEU A 163 -4.54 -13.29 -3.39
CA LEU A 163 -5.96 -13.56 -3.25
C LEU A 163 -6.33 -14.47 -2.07
N THR A 164 -5.43 -15.37 -1.65
CA THR A 164 -5.79 -16.48 -0.77
C THR A 164 -5.09 -16.49 0.58
N LYS A 165 -4.03 -15.68 0.78
CA LYS A 165 -3.27 -15.64 2.02
C LYS A 165 -3.57 -14.41 2.83
N ALA A 166 -3.87 -14.61 4.11
CA ALA A 166 -4.13 -13.54 5.08
C ALA A 166 -3.10 -13.66 6.21
N GLU A 167 -1.82 -13.41 5.90
CA GLU A 167 -0.69 -13.67 6.81
C GLU A 167 -0.50 -12.52 7.81
N ALA A 168 -0.58 -11.25 7.36
CA ALA A 168 -0.43 -10.07 8.20
C ALA A 168 -1.24 -8.88 7.67
N LEU A 169 -1.48 -7.85 8.50
CA LEU A 169 -2.08 -6.60 8.05
C LEU A 169 -1.03 -5.80 7.27
N LEU A 170 -1.23 -5.69 5.97
CA LEU A 170 -0.35 -4.94 5.07
C LEU A 170 -0.74 -3.46 5.05
N HIS A 171 0.23 -2.61 4.79
CA HIS A 171 -0.01 -1.24 4.31
C HIS A 171 -0.66 -1.26 2.90
N GLY A 172 -0.27 -2.21 2.09
CA GLY A 172 -0.82 -2.51 0.77
C GLY A 172 -0.24 -1.69 -0.38
N ASP A 173 0.36 -0.52 -0.13
CA ASP A 173 0.93 0.36 -1.17
C ASP A 173 2.21 1.07 -0.70
N ILE A 174 3.23 0.29 -0.29
CA ILE A 174 4.53 0.85 0.11
C ILE A 174 5.35 1.19 -1.13
N HIS A 175 5.57 2.47 -1.33
CA HIS A 175 6.48 3.02 -2.33
C HIS A 175 7.02 4.39 -1.87
N SER A 176 8.01 4.93 -2.55
CA SER A 176 8.64 6.21 -2.17
C SER A 176 7.69 7.42 -2.13
N GLY A 177 6.51 7.34 -2.72
CA GLY A 177 5.47 8.37 -2.65
C GLY A 177 4.57 8.28 -1.43
N SER A 178 4.51 7.11 -0.76
CA SER A 178 3.78 6.90 0.50
C SER A 178 4.70 6.94 1.73
N ILE A 179 5.92 7.43 1.55
CA ILE A 179 6.92 7.60 2.61
C ILE A 179 7.35 9.06 2.68
N PHE A 180 7.31 9.61 3.87
CA PHE A 180 7.87 10.92 4.20
C PHE A 180 9.19 10.75 4.93
N VAL A 181 10.17 11.58 4.59
CA VAL A 181 11.53 11.55 5.17
C VAL A 181 11.92 12.94 5.69
N ALA A 182 12.69 12.94 6.78
CA ALA A 182 13.41 14.08 7.29
C ALA A 182 14.78 13.60 7.79
N GLU A 183 15.65 14.48 8.27
CA GLU A 183 16.95 14.08 8.81
C GLU A 183 16.76 13.07 9.95
N GLY A 184 17.22 11.84 9.73
CA GLY A 184 17.12 10.74 10.70
C GLY A 184 15.70 10.22 10.99
N LYS A 185 14.68 10.64 10.21
CA LYS A 185 13.28 10.25 10.44
C LYS A 185 12.63 9.72 9.16
N LEU A 186 11.70 8.78 9.35
CA LEU A 186 10.84 8.25 8.30
C LEU A 186 9.42 8.07 8.86
N LYS A 187 8.42 8.41 8.05
CA LYS A 187 7.00 8.16 8.34
C LYS A 187 6.31 7.52 7.15
N ALA A 188 5.68 6.36 7.37
CA ALA A 188 4.75 5.75 6.42
C ALA A 188 3.37 6.41 6.55
N ILE A 189 2.77 6.73 5.41
CA ILE A 189 1.45 7.37 5.26
C ILE A 189 0.63 6.62 4.22
N ASP A 190 -0.67 6.91 4.11
CA ASP A 190 -1.51 6.53 2.96
C ASP A 190 -1.75 5.01 2.83
N ALA A 191 -2.10 4.36 3.95
CA ALA A 191 -2.37 2.93 4.02
C ALA A 191 -3.79 2.55 3.56
N GLU A 192 -4.35 3.23 2.55
CA GLU A 192 -5.74 2.98 2.09
C GLU A 192 -5.91 1.63 1.37
N PHE A 193 -4.81 1.00 0.93
CA PHE A 193 -4.77 -0.36 0.40
C PHE A 193 -4.62 -1.42 1.50
N GLY A 194 -4.79 -1.05 2.76
CA GLY A 194 -4.63 -1.96 3.89
C GLY A 194 -5.59 -3.15 3.80
N TYR A 195 -5.06 -4.35 3.99
CA TYR A 195 -5.82 -5.60 4.10
C TYR A 195 -4.91 -6.70 4.68
N TYR A 196 -5.51 -7.81 5.13
CA TYR A 196 -4.72 -8.98 5.51
C TYR A 196 -4.27 -9.73 4.26
N GLY A 197 -2.97 -9.67 3.97
CA GLY A 197 -2.35 -10.26 2.79
C GLY A 197 -1.10 -11.10 3.12
N PRO A 198 -0.41 -11.62 2.07
CA PRO A 198 0.76 -12.49 2.18
C PRO A 198 2.02 -11.79 2.65
#